data_62916a893b6b4d238cb58208357e70cd
#
_entry.id   62916a893b6b4d238cb58208357e70cd
#
_cell.length_a   1.000
_cell.length_b   1.000
_cell.length_c   1.000
_cell.angle_alpha   90.00
_cell.angle_beta   90.00
_cell.angle_gamma   90.00
#
_symmetry.space_group_name_H-M   'P 1'
#
loop_
_entity.id
_entity.type
_entity.pdbx_description
1 polymer ?
#
loop_
_entity_poly.entity_id
_entity_poly.type
_entity_poly.pdbx_seq_one_letter_code
_entity_poly.pdbx_strand_id
1 'polypeptide(L)'
;MRMIGLTFAIVAIIISTTITVSVLAVSIATISHAQKLTTNSSKNTIKGALTSIQNDASTLKPTWIVSGVFRMDKMNTASPVFNATFYMIKTDGTGPHKHTISDFKLNGIPKISSNSTTFNGTSTVTMKNGAVRDVPTSISLMDGSTIRIWLDPSKTNNHFGNTAIYGTQHLICVEVPNYCK
;
A
#
# COMPACT_ATOMS: atom_id res chain seq x y z
N MET A 1 -7.40 -89.93 -38.42
CA MET A 1 -6.95 -88.57 -38.85
C MET A 1 -6.18 -87.90 -37.68
N ARG A 2 -4.90 -87.82 -37.82
CA ARG A 2 -4.00 -87.27 -36.79
C ARG A 2 -3.65 -85.80 -37.19
N MET A 3 -4.01 -84.82 -36.38
CA MET A 3 -3.57 -83.47 -36.56
C MET A 3 -2.33 -83.28 -35.70
N ILE A 4 -1.28 -82.88 -36.36
CA ILE A 4 0.03 -82.60 -35.79
C ILE A 4 -0.01 -81.10 -35.29
N GLY A 5 0.16 -80.91 -33.98
CA GLY A 5 0.28 -79.57 -33.39
C GLY A 5 1.72 -79.09 -33.51
N LEU A 6 1.87 -77.98 -34.20
CA LEU A 6 3.16 -77.30 -34.35
C LEU A 6 3.33 -76.24 -33.21
N THR A 7 4.17 -76.57 -32.30
CA THR A 7 4.56 -75.68 -31.17
C THR A 7 5.63 -74.68 -31.63
N PHE A 8 5.28 -73.46 -31.80
CA PHE A 8 6.26 -72.36 -32.00
C PHE A 8 6.77 -71.87 -30.63
N ALA A 9 8.03 -72.15 -30.40
CA ALA A 9 8.77 -71.53 -29.25
C ALA A 9 9.19 -70.10 -29.65
N ILE A 10 8.59 -69.10 -29.02
CA ILE A 10 9.00 -67.73 -29.18
C ILE A 10 10.06 -67.47 -28.12
N VAL A 11 11.30 -67.32 -28.56
CA VAL A 11 12.41 -66.84 -27.73
C VAL A 11 12.29 -65.34 -27.64
N ALA A 12 11.81 -64.84 -26.50
CA ALA A 12 11.79 -63.41 -26.21
C ALA A 12 13.18 -62.99 -25.73
N ILE A 13 13.91 -62.32 -26.59
CA ILE A 13 15.14 -61.63 -26.22
C ILE A 13 14.76 -60.34 -25.52
N ILE A 14 14.87 -60.33 -24.20
CA ILE A 14 14.68 -59.12 -23.42
C ILE A 14 16.01 -58.32 -23.50
N ILE A 15 16.03 -57.33 -24.39
CA ILE A 15 17.10 -56.32 -24.40
C ILE A 15 16.78 -55.32 -23.29
N SER A 16 17.47 -55.49 -22.17
CA SER A 16 17.43 -54.54 -21.07
C SER A 16 18.27 -53.30 -21.43
N THR A 17 17.65 -52.28 -21.99
CA THR A 17 18.25 -50.95 -22.14
C THR A 17 18.08 -50.22 -20.84
N THR A 18 19.09 -50.23 -20.00
CA THR A 18 19.20 -49.35 -18.86
C THR A 18 19.40 -47.91 -19.35
N ILE A 19 18.31 -47.16 -19.42
CA ILE A 19 18.33 -45.72 -19.64
C ILE A 19 18.77 -45.11 -18.33
N THR A 20 20.04 -44.78 -18.20
CA THR A 20 20.53 -43.89 -17.12
C THR A 20 20.03 -42.49 -17.39
N VAL A 21 18.91 -42.13 -16.76
CA VAL A 21 18.47 -40.75 -16.71
C VAL A 21 19.41 -40.01 -15.78
N SER A 22 20.37 -39.32 -16.37
CA SER A 22 21.18 -38.34 -15.66
C SER A 22 20.25 -37.15 -15.31
N VAL A 23 19.74 -37.17 -14.08
CA VAL A 23 19.03 -36.00 -13.51
C VAL A 23 20.10 -34.93 -13.28
N LEU A 24 20.28 -34.05 -14.27
CA LEU A 24 20.93 -32.78 -14.01
C LEU A 24 20.06 -32.04 -12.99
N ALA A 25 20.45 -32.06 -11.73
CA ALA A 25 19.92 -31.18 -10.72
C ALA A 25 20.32 -29.75 -11.11
N VAL A 26 19.52 -29.10 -11.91
CA VAL A 26 19.59 -27.65 -12.07
C VAL A 26 19.17 -27.07 -10.73
N SER A 27 20.17 -26.76 -9.89
CA SER A 27 19.96 -25.93 -8.72
C SER A 27 19.48 -24.57 -9.22
N ILE A 28 18.17 -24.39 -9.29
CA ILE A 28 17.57 -23.08 -9.41
C ILE A 28 17.86 -22.42 -8.05
N ALA A 29 19.01 -21.73 -7.99
CA ALA A 29 19.24 -20.75 -6.96
C ALA A 29 18.13 -19.71 -7.15
N THR A 30 17.00 -19.91 -6.45
CA THR A 30 16.06 -18.85 -6.21
C THR A 30 16.85 -17.78 -5.48
N ILE A 31 17.33 -16.81 -6.25
CA ILE A 31 17.82 -15.55 -5.71
C ILE A 31 16.56 -14.91 -5.09
N SER A 32 16.24 -15.33 -3.87
CA SER A 32 15.39 -14.54 -3.01
C SER A 32 16.18 -13.25 -2.77
N HIS A 33 15.94 -12.26 -3.62
CA HIS A 33 16.22 -10.88 -3.30
C HIS A 33 15.25 -10.50 -2.16
N ALA A 34 15.41 -11.17 -1.02
CA ALA A 34 15.07 -10.55 0.23
C ALA A 34 16.02 -9.34 0.30
N GLN A 35 15.59 -8.22 -0.27
CA GLN A 35 16.20 -6.95 0.06
C GLN A 35 16.11 -6.85 1.57
N LYS A 36 17.21 -7.25 2.22
CA LYS A 36 17.47 -6.95 3.61
C LYS A 36 17.41 -5.44 3.67
N LEU A 37 16.22 -4.96 4.00
CA LEU A 37 15.96 -3.56 4.21
C LEU A 37 16.89 -3.15 5.36
N THR A 38 18.09 -2.70 5.00
CA THR A 38 19.06 -2.18 5.95
C THR A 38 18.40 -1.04 6.69
N THR A 39 18.12 -1.28 7.95
CA THR A 39 17.52 -0.33 8.88
C THR A 39 18.52 0.76 9.22
N ASN A 40 18.82 1.63 8.26
CA ASN A 40 19.56 2.84 8.53
C ASN A 40 18.58 3.94 8.99
N SER A 41 19.01 4.72 9.91
CA SER A 41 18.37 5.76 10.72
C SER A 41 17.44 6.77 9.98
N SER A 42 17.27 6.67 8.68
CA SER A 42 16.34 7.46 7.87
C SER A 42 14.88 6.98 7.95
N LYS A 43 14.61 5.86 8.62
CA LYS A 43 13.26 5.25 8.72
C LYS A 43 12.28 5.95 9.65
N ASN A 44 12.64 7.08 10.20
CA ASN A 44 11.72 7.89 10.99
C ASN A 44 10.85 8.82 10.13
N THR A 45 11.04 8.78 8.82
CA THR A 45 10.31 9.62 7.86
C THR A 45 9.76 8.77 6.72
N ILE A 46 8.49 8.96 6.42
CA ILE A 46 7.86 8.50 5.20
C ILE A 46 7.28 9.69 4.43
N LYS A 47 7.27 9.55 3.12
CA LYS A 47 6.67 10.51 2.18
C LYS A 47 5.91 9.74 1.13
N GLY A 48 4.96 10.39 0.46
CA GLY A 48 4.25 9.74 -0.61
C GLY A 48 3.23 10.63 -1.28
N ALA A 49 2.50 10.03 -2.21
CA ALA A 49 1.43 10.67 -2.94
C ALA A 49 0.06 10.29 -2.36
N LEU A 50 -0.86 11.24 -2.38
CA LEU A 50 -2.27 11.02 -2.11
C LEU A 50 -3.01 10.95 -3.44
N THR A 51 -3.80 9.91 -3.63
CA THR A 51 -4.66 9.74 -4.79
C THR A 51 -5.90 8.98 -4.33
N SER A 52 -7.04 9.65 -4.32
CA SER A 52 -8.28 9.10 -3.79
C SER A 52 -9.49 9.69 -4.50
N ILE A 53 -10.58 8.95 -4.52
CA ILE A 53 -11.87 9.46 -4.95
C ILE A 53 -12.74 9.56 -3.71
N GLN A 54 -13.34 10.74 -3.49
CA GLN A 54 -14.26 10.97 -2.41
C GLN A 54 -15.69 11.02 -2.95
N ASN A 55 -16.60 10.38 -2.23
CA ASN A 55 -18.00 10.41 -2.54
C ASN A 55 -18.65 11.66 -1.94
N ASP A 56 -19.62 12.19 -2.62
CA ASP A 56 -20.55 13.14 -2.02
C ASP A 56 -21.31 12.47 -0.88
N ALA A 57 -21.34 13.11 0.28
CA ALA A 57 -21.94 12.54 1.49
C ALA A 57 -23.45 12.30 1.37
N SER A 58 -24.13 13.07 0.51
CA SER A 58 -25.59 13.01 0.33
C SER A 58 -26.00 12.00 -0.73
N THR A 59 -25.22 11.86 -1.80
CA THR A 59 -25.59 11.03 -2.96
C THR A 59 -24.81 9.72 -3.04
N LEU A 60 -23.71 9.59 -2.27
CA LEU A 60 -22.75 8.49 -2.30
C LEU A 60 -22.11 8.27 -3.69
N LYS A 61 -22.23 9.24 -4.60
CA LYS A 61 -21.63 9.20 -5.92
C LYS A 61 -20.19 9.74 -5.86
N PRO A 62 -19.27 9.19 -6.61
CA PRO A 62 -17.93 9.74 -6.78
C PRO A 62 -18.05 11.18 -7.31
N THR A 63 -17.58 12.15 -6.54
CA THR A 63 -17.74 13.55 -6.91
C THR A 63 -16.42 14.29 -6.95
N TRP A 64 -15.46 13.87 -6.11
CA TRP A 64 -14.20 14.56 -5.97
C TRP A 64 -13.01 13.65 -6.19
N ILE A 65 -12.05 14.11 -6.97
CA ILE A 65 -10.72 13.53 -7.11
C ILE A 65 -9.82 14.28 -6.13
N VAL A 66 -9.11 13.54 -5.29
CA VAL A 66 -8.08 14.04 -4.39
C VAL A 66 -6.72 13.69 -4.94
N SER A 67 -5.83 14.67 -5.05
CA SER A 67 -4.44 14.47 -5.48
C SER A 67 -3.50 15.36 -4.68
N GLY A 68 -2.43 14.78 -4.14
CA GLY A 68 -1.50 15.54 -3.32
C GLY A 68 -0.32 14.74 -2.82
N VAL A 69 0.31 15.26 -1.78
CA VAL A 69 1.48 14.65 -1.14
C VAL A 69 1.34 14.68 0.37
N PHE A 70 2.03 13.75 1.02
CA PHE A 70 2.14 13.72 2.47
C PHE A 70 3.57 13.48 2.92
N ARG A 71 3.84 13.84 4.16
CA ARG A 71 5.05 13.53 4.90
C ARG A 71 4.70 13.21 6.34
N MET A 72 5.30 12.17 6.88
CA MET A 72 5.24 11.83 8.29
C MET A 72 6.65 11.61 8.83
N ASP A 73 6.99 12.34 9.86
CA ASP A 73 8.30 12.30 10.52
C ASP A 73 8.14 11.80 11.96
N LYS A 74 9.25 11.37 12.55
CA LYS A 74 9.33 10.99 13.97
C LYS A 74 8.32 9.91 14.37
N MET A 75 8.03 8.98 13.49
CA MET A 75 6.98 7.96 13.69
C MET A 75 7.19 7.09 14.94
N ASN A 76 8.44 6.89 15.34
CA ASN A 76 8.82 6.06 16.49
C ASN A 76 8.96 6.88 17.80
N THR A 77 8.36 8.06 17.86
CA THR A 77 8.39 8.93 19.02
C THR A 77 7.00 9.17 19.57
N ALA A 78 6.91 9.73 20.77
CA ALA A 78 5.65 10.16 21.38
C ALA A 78 4.99 11.35 20.64
N SER A 79 5.73 12.02 19.74
CA SER A 79 5.26 13.21 19.02
C SER A 79 5.57 13.10 17.52
N PRO A 80 4.90 12.18 16.80
CA PRO A 80 5.03 12.09 15.35
C PRO A 80 4.49 13.38 14.70
N VAL A 81 5.14 13.81 13.63
CA VAL A 81 4.74 15.00 12.87
C VAL A 81 4.14 14.54 11.54
N PHE A 82 2.90 14.91 11.29
CA PHE A 82 2.24 14.59 10.02
C PHE A 82 1.80 15.87 9.31
N ASN A 83 2.11 15.95 8.02
CA ASN A 83 1.68 17.01 7.13
C ASN A 83 1.19 16.41 5.82
N ALA A 84 0.11 16.96 5.29
CA ALA A 84 -0.36 16.65 3.95
C ALA A 84 -0.84 17.92 3.25
N THR A 85 -0.64 17.96 1.95
CA THR A 85 -1.17 19.02 1.07
C THR A 85 -1.77 18.35 -0.15
N PHE A 86 -3.03 18.67 -0.44
CA PHE A 86 -3.73 18.07 -1.56
C PHE A 86 -4.73 19.03 -2.19
N TYR A 87 -5.05 18.75 -3.42
CA TYR A 87 -6.11 19.41 -4.18
C TYR A 87 -7.31 18.48 -4.27
N MET A 88 -8.49 19.08 -4.24
CA MET A 88 -9.73 18.45 -4.63
C MET A 88 -10.27 19.11 -5.90
N ILE A 89 -10.71 18.31 -6.85
CA ILE A 89 -11.35 18.73 -8.08
C ILE A 89 -12.53 17.82 -8.35
N LYS A 90 -13.65 18.38 -8.80
CA LYS A 90 -14.79 17.55 -9.17
C LYS A 90 -14.46 16.67 -10.37
N THR A 91 -15.15 15.55 -10.51
CA THR A 91 -14.97 14.62 -11.63
C THR A 91 -15.28 15.23 -13.01
N ASP A 92 -16.00 16.35 -13.04
CA ASP A 92 -16.23 17.16 -14.24
C ASP A 92 -15.13 18.22 -14.51
N GLY A 93 -14.09 18.27 -13.68
CA GLY A 93 -12.97 19.22 -13.80
C GLY A 93 -13.24 20.57 -13.14
N THR A 94 -14.40 20.79 -12.53
CA THR A 94 -14.74 22.07 -11.89
C THR A 94 -14.37 22.14 -10.41
N GLY A 95 -14.38 23.33 -9.84
CA GLY A 95 -14.22 23.59 -8.41
C GLY A 95 -12.87 23.18 -7.79
N PRO A 96 -11.72 23.39 -8.47
CA PRO A 96 -10.42 23.02 -7.88
C PRO A 96 -10.14 23.88 -6.65
N HIS A 97 -9.74 23.24 -5.56
CA HIS A 97 -9.33 23.91 -4.33
C HIS A 97 -8.33 23.08 -3.54
N LYS A 98 -7.58 23.74 -2.66
CA LYS A 98 -6.47 23.16 -1.91
C LYS A 98 -6.80 23.00 -0.45
N HIS A 99 -6.33 21.90 0.15
CA HIS A 99 -6.36 21.65 1.58
C HIS A 99 -4.98 21.29 2.12
N THR A 100 -4.79 21.56 3.41
CA THR A 100 -3.64 21.06 4.18
C THR A 100 -4.14 20.38 5.46
N ILE A 101 -3.40 19.36 5.88
CA ILE A 101 -3.49 18.77 7.20
C ILE A 101 -2.16 19.04 7.89
N SER A 102 -2.19 19.61 9.10
CA SER A 102 -1.01 19.96 9.89
C SER A 102 -1.26 19.75 11.38
N ASP A 103 -0.25 20.04 12.20
CA ASP A 103 -0.34 20.06 13.66
C ASP A 103 -0.90 18.75 14.26
N PHE A 104 -0.55 17.61 13.66
CA PHE A 104 -1.00 16.31 14.17
C PHE A 104 -0.49 16.09 15.59
N LYS A 105 -1.43 15.82 16.49
CA LYS A 105 -1.15 15.48 17.90
C LYS A 105 -1.63 14.07 18.16
N LEU A 106 -0.70 13.16 18.43
CA LEU A 106 -1.03 11.76 18.73
C LEU A 106 -1.79 11.68 20.07
N ASN A 107 -2.84 10.88 20.11
CA ASN A 107 -3.59 10.53 21.31
C ASN A 107 -3.25 9.09 21.72
N GLY A 108 -2.49 8.94 22.79
CA GLY A 108 -2.02 7.65 23.30
C GLY A 108 -0.83 7.10 22.52
N ILE A 109 -0.81 5.79 22.30
CA ILE A 109 0.23 5.07 21.56
C ILE A 109 -0.30 4.58 20.21
N PRO A 110 0.56 4.43 19.19
CA PRO A 110 0.16 3.83 17.92
C PRO A 110 -0.34 2.40 18.12
N LYS A 111 -1.41 2.03 17.42
CA LYS A 111 -1.91 0.66 17.39
C LYS A 111 -1.19 -0.10 16.29
N ILE A 112 -0.51 -1.17 16.67
CA ILE A 112 0.27 -2.02 15.76
C ILE A 112 -0.48 -3.33 15.56
N SER A 113 -0.65 -3.75 14.31
CA SER A 113 -1.12 -5.07 13.89
C SER A 113 -0.11 -5.73 12.97
N SER A 114 -0.38 -6.95 12.50
CA SER A 114 0.54 -7.71 11.65
C SER A 114 0.92 -6.96 10.36
N ASN A 115 0.00 -6.18 9.79
CA ASN A 115 0.17 -5.52 8.50
C ASN A 115 -0.14 -4.02 8.52
N SER A 116 -0.37 -3.42 9.69
CA SER A 116 -0.64 -1.99 9.77
C SER A 116 -0.18 -1.36 11.08
N THR A 117 0.16 -0.08 11.01
CA THR A 117 0.36 0.80 12.17
C THR A 117 -0.60 1.98 12.06
N THR A 118 -1.42 2.17 13.08
CA THR A 118 -2.42 3.25 13.12
C THR A 118 -2.11 4.26 14.22
N PHE A 119 -2.06 5.51 13.84
CA PHE A 119 -1.88 6.69 14.69
C PHE A 119 -3.22 7.41 14.80
N ASN A 120 -3.80 7.45 15.99
CA ASN A 120 -5.02 8.20 16.27
C ASN A 120 -4.69 9.49 17.01
N GLY A 121 -5.32 10.58 16.63
CA GLY A 121 -5.04 11.87 17.22
C GLY A 121 -5.97 12.96 16.72
N THR A 122 -5.49 14.19 16.78
CA THR A 122 -6.17 15.34 16.20
C THR A 122 -5.23 16.12 15.29
N SER A 123 -5.78 16.84 14.33
CA SER A 123 -5.02 17.70 13.41
C SER A 123 -5.75 19.00 13.11
N THR A 124 -5.03 19.95 12.52
CA THR A 124 -5.57 21.16 11.93
C THR A 124 -5.80 20.92 10.44
N VAL A 125 -6.99 21.22 9.94
CA VAL A 125 -7.37 21.05 8.54
C VAL A 125 -7.83 22.36 7.95
N THR A 126 -7.27 22.78 6.81
CA THR A 126 -7.73 24.00 6.14
C THR A 126 -9.08 23.75 5.43
N MET A 127 -10.00 24.68 5.62
CA MET A 127 -11.33 24.68 5.02
C MET A 127 -11.57 26.03 4.33
N LYS A 128 -12.65 26.13 3.54
CA LYS A 128 -13.01 27.38 2.84
C LYS A 128 -13.10 28.59 3.76
N ASN A 129 -13.63 28.40 4.96
CA ASN A 129 -13.89 29.46 5.94
C ASN A 129 -12.76 29.59 6.98
N GLY A 130 -11.57 29.10 6.71
CA GLY A 130 -10.42 29.06 7.62
C GLY A 130 -10.08 27.66 8.09
N ALA A 131 -9.07 27.56 8.95
CA ALA A 131 -8.61 26.29 9.48
C ALA A 131 -9.51 25.80 10.62
N VAL A 132 -9.88 24.54 10.58
CA VAL A 132 -10.56 23.83 11.68
C VAL A 132 -9.49 23.09 12.47
N ARG A 133 -9.44 23.33 13.77
CA ARG A 133 -8.49 22.71 14.70
C ARG A 133 -9.12 21.50 15.40
N ASP A 134 -8.25 20.68 15.96
CA ASP A 134 -8.63 19.53 16.79
C ASP A 134 -9.62 18.57 16.06
N VAL A 135 -9.42 18.42 14.75
CA VAL A 135 -10.18 17.46 13.93
C VAL A 135 -9.68 16.04 14.29
N PRO A 136 -10.54 15.15 14.82
CA PRO A 136 -10.16 13.76 15.04
C PRO A 136 -9.64 13.13 13.75
N THR A 137 -8.43 12.61 13.81
CA THR A 137 -7.67 12.14 12.65
C THR A 137 -7.10 10.77 12.94
N SER A 138 -7.27 9.83 12.02
CA SER A 138 -6.64 8.52 12.07
C SER A 138 -5.78 8.32 10.83
N ILE A 139 -4.49 8.01 11.05
CA ILE A 139 -3.51 7.77 9.99
C ILE A 139 -3.07 6.33 10.10
N SER A 140 -3.34 5.51 9.10
CA SER A 140 -2.93 4.11 9.06
C SER A 140 -1.93 3.89 7.93
N LEU A 141 -0.80 3.28 8.28
CA LEU A 141 0.21 2.79 7.33
C LEU A 141 -0.03 1.29 7.18
N MET A 142 -0.33 0.85 5.96
CA MET A 142 -0.76 -0.53 5.68
C MET A 142 0.17 -1.16 4.64
N ASP A 143 0.47 -2.46 4.84
CA ASP A 143 1.21 -3.31 3.89
C ASP A 143 2.54 -2.72 3.40
N GLY A 144 3.15 -1.83 4.19
CA GLY A 144 4.41 -1.16 3.87
C GLY A 144 4.36 -0.18 2.68
N SER A 145 3.22 -0.02 2.02
CA SER A 145 3.09 0.80 0.80
C SER A 145 1.91 1.76 0.79
N THR A 146 0.88 1.51 1.57
CA THR A 146 -0.38 2.27 1.52
C THR A 146 -0.52 3.15 2.77
N ILE A 147 -0.99 4.38 2.57
CA ILE A 147 -1.48 5.25 3.63
C ILE A 147 -3.00 5.43 3.51
N ARG A 148 -3.65 5.45 4.66
CA ARG A 148 -5.06 5.77 4.83
C ARG A 148 -5.18 6.90 5.84
N ILE A 149 -5.86 7.98 5.48
CA ILE A 149 -6.12 9.14 6.33
C ILE A 149 -7.62 9.26 6.48
N TRP A 150 -8.10 9.17 7.71
CA TRP A 150 -9.50 9.43 8.04
C TRP A 150 -9.60 10.71 8.86
N LEU A 151 -10.50 11.58 8.47
CA LEU A 151 -10.84 12.82 9.15
C LEU A 151 -12.29 12.75 9.59
N ASP A 152 -12.60 13.17 10.82
CA ASP A 152 -13.96 13.13 11.33
C ASP A 152 -14.89 14.02 10.47
N PRO A 153 -15.88 13.43 9.79
CA PRO A 153 -16.79 14.18 8.93
C PRO A 153 -17.62 15.25 9.69
N SER A 154 -17.92 15.00 10.96
CA SER A 154 -18.70 15.95 11.77
C SER A 154 -17.95 17.26 12.01
N LYS A 155 -16.62 17.21 12.10
CA LYS A 155 -15.75 18.37 12.30
C LYS A 155 -15.41 19.10 11.01
N THR A 156 -15.49 18.41 9.88
CA THR A 156 -15.18 18.95 8.55
C THR A 156 -16.42 19.25 7.72
N ASN A 157 -17.60 19.26 8.36
CA ASN A 157 -18.89 19.48 7.70
C ASN A 157 -19.08 18.55 6.47
N ASN A 158 -18.70 17.30 6.62
CA ASN A 158 -18.71 16.27 5.57
C ASN A 158 -17.95 16.64 4.28
N HIS A 159 -17.07 17.64 4.32
CA HIS A 159 -16.41 18.18 3.13
C HIS A 159 -15.55 17.14 2.40
N PHE A 160 -14.93 16.23 3.15
CA PHE A 160 -14.12 15.12 2.59
C PHE A 160 -14.94 13.82 2.43
N GLY A 161 -16.27 13.90 2.56
CA GLY A 161 -17.13 12.72 2.57
C GLY A 161 -16.96 11.88 3.86
N ASN A 162 -17.48 10.66 3.81
CA ASN A 162 -17.40 9.69 4.91
C ASN A 162 -16.38 8.57 4.67
N THR A 163 -15.58 8.69 3.61
CA THR A 163 -14.55 7.73 3.24
C THR A 163 -13.16 8.28 3.57
N ALA A 164 -12.20 7.40 3.81
CA ALA A 164 -10.82 7.80 4.03
C ALA A 164 -10.16 8.29 2.74
N ILE A 165 -9.18 9.17 2.88
CA ILE A 165 -8.25 9.56 1.81
C ILE A 165 -7.15 8.51 1.77
N TYR A 166 -6.86 7.98 0.59
CA TYR A 166 -5.81 6.99 0.37
C TYR A 166 -4.64 7.55 -0.40
N GLY A 167 -3.50 6.89 -0.28
CA GLY A 167 -2.29 7.20 -1.01
C GLY A 167 -1.27 6.08 -0.95
N THR A 168 -0.15 6.30 -1.59
CA THR A 168 0.98 5.37 -1.61
C THR A 168 2.23 6.03 -1.04
N GLN A 169 3.00 5.26 -0.29
CA GLN A 169 4.28 5.69 0.25
C GLN A 169 5.44 5.15 -0.60
N HIS A 170 6.53 5.87 -0.68
CA HIS A 170 7.83 5.47 -1.24
C HIS A 170 8.03 5.38 -2.75
N LEU A 171 7.05 5.06 -3.57
CA LEU A 171 7.29 4.71 -4.97
C LEU A 171 8.03 5.80 -5.74
N ILE A 172 7.66 7.06 -5.56
CA ILE A 172 8.30 8.19 -6.28
C ILE A 172 9.75 8.41 -5.84
N CYS A 173 10.04 8.18 -4.55
CA CYS A 173 11.37 8.43 -3.99
C CYS A 173 12.39 7.34 -4.35
N VAL A 174 11.94 6.13 -4.66
CA VAL A 174 12.80 5.00 -5.08
C VAL A 174 13.13 5.11 -6.57
N GLU A 175 12.15 5.44 -7.39
CA GLU A 175 12.30 5.49 -8.86
C GLU A 175 12.89 6.82 -9.36
N VAL A 176 12.68 7.91 -8.63
CA VAL A 176 13.21 9.25 -8.95
C VAL A 176 13.90 9.86 -7.72
N PRO A 177 15.11 9.40 -7.38
CA PRO A 177 15.79 9.75 -6.12
C PRO A 177 15.97 11.25 -5.88
N ASN A 178 16.09 12.05 -6.94
CA ASN A 178 16.27 13.49 -6.86
C ASN A 178 14.98 14.27 -6.53
N TYR A 179 13.82 13.63 -6.65
CA TYR A 179 12.51 14.26 -6.40
C TYR A 179 12.20 14.39 -4.90
N CYS A 180 12.89 13.62 -4.06
CA CYS A 180 12.63 13.53 -2.62
C CYS A 180 13.73 14.17 -1.74
N LYS A 181 14.63 14.93 -2.34
CA LYS A 181 15.67 15.70 -1.63
C LYS A 181 15.11 16.99 -1.05
#